data_f9cb8195a1b92b64c51d13d35b4d958a
#
_entry.id   f9cb8195a1b92b64c51d13d35b4d958a
#
_cell.length_a   1.000
_cell.length_b   1.000
_cell.length_c   1.000
_cell.angle_alpha   90.00
_cell.angle_beta   90.00
_cell.angle_gamma   90.00
#
_symmetry.space_group_name_H-M   'P 1'
#
loop_
_entity.id
_entity.type
_entity.pdbx_description
1 polymer ?
#
loop_
_entity_poly.entity_id
_entity_poly.type
_entity_poly.pdbx_seq_one_letter_code
_entity_poly.pdbx_strand_id
1 'polypeptide(L)'
;MKKLLAIILCLAAFCAADTVPVRTDYSGINRGNREANYRSRTFGAYLSNAALRRITKAGNYSPYENPTGIYFSAGEKVRLNVTGLPQGQPLKLIVHNFEGDTTHSEYALQNGANNLTMETNGLGYIDYRSDSLENMPPDIKVTIHGGKINGVFTREDSAATWKKMLADAKCGMLDMLGERCQLAFNIEGLRKGCPEDGPELLKKYDYIISLQQNDILGWDRDHIHPGNHIHGRAMWKGYMHADGQGAAFHISTIPGIANPQHLNRSAWGVAHEFGHVNQTRPGMCWTGMTEVTNNIFSSWTNYKLNPDSMRLEHEHVGNADGQGMVGGRFDCYVNNAIVRRRLWLYHGGPDSGTNLGKRAGDVFVTLCPYWQLQLYVAVARGKMDFYPSIFHSVREADEREQTNGQAQMLFIKRACDAARLNLTEFFLKVGMLSPMNREMEDYTRAYITITERMCRDTMQYISKYPAPDSSVIYYITANTVEVYRRRLAVVLPPADSPAPTIENGRIELPADAWKNAVAFEAYSGDKLLRISLRGLNHADGQATTIICPPGTDTVKAVQWDGTRYTMYRSTGE
;
A
#
# COMPACT_ATOMS: atom_id res chain seq x y z
N MET A 1 -12.65 -12.23 48.26
CA MET A 1 -11.29 -12.48 47.76
C MET A 1 -11.20 -13.46 46.58
N LYS A 2 -12.05 -14.48 46.43
CA LYS A 2 -11.98 -15.43 45.28
C LYS A 2 -12.50 -14.90 43.93
N LYS A 3 -13.28 -13.80 43.89
CA LYS A 3 -13.75 -13.17 42.64
C LYS A 3 -12.79 -12.11 42.08
N LEU A 4 -11.82 -11.61 42.86
CA LEU A 4 -10.81 -10.66 42.39
C LEU A 4 -9.61 -11.36 41.73
N LEU A 5 -9.36 -12.63 42.07
CA LEU A 5 -8.27 -13.42 41.49
C LEU A 5 -8.58 -13.94 40.08
N ALA A 6 -9.89 -14.11 39.75
CA ALA A 6 -10.31 -14.55 38.42
C ALA A 6 -10.24 -13.43 37.35
N ILE A 7 -10.34 -12.16 37.78
CA ILE A 7 -10.25 -11.00 36.87
C ILE A 7 -8.77 -10.65 36.53
N ILE A 8 -7.85 -10.95 37.45
CA ILE A 8 -6.40 -10.72 37.22
C ILE A 8 -5.80 -11.81 36.34
N LEU A 9 -6.32 -13.03 36.32
CA LEU A 9 -5.88 -14.11 35.43
C LEU A 9 -6.40 -13.97 33.98
N CYS A 10 -7.53 -13.27 33.77
CA CYS A 10 -8.01 -12.96 32.41
C CYS A 10 -7.32 -11.75 31.75
N LEU A 11 -6.64 -10.89 32.52
CA LEU A 11 -5.90 -9.73 31.98
C LEU A 11 -4.44 -10.06 31.64
N ALA A 12 -3.92 -11.22 32.04
CA ALA A 12 -2.56 -11.68 31.70
C ALA A 12 -2.50 -12.53 30.41
N ALA A 13 -3.63 -12.80 29.76
CA ALA A 13 -3.69 -13.56 28.50
C ALA A 13 -3.81 -12.65 27.24
N PHE A 14 -3.78 -11.33 27.41
CA PHE A 14 -3.78 -10.37 26.30
C PHE A 14 -2.46 -9.58 26.32
N CYS A 15 -1.45 -10.08 25.67
CA CYS A 15 -0.32 -9.41 25.01
C CYS A 15 0.86 -10.38 24.82
N ALA A 16 0.64 -11.53 24.20
CA ALA A 16 1.68 -12.05 23.33
C ALA A 16 1.35 -11.43 21.96
N ALA A 17 2.00 -10.33 21.60
CA ALA A 17 2.03 -9.92 20.20
C ALA A 17 2.54 -11.15 19.45
N ASP A 18 1.73 -11.66 18.50
CA ASP A 18 2.16 -12.78 17.66
C ASP A 18 3.40 -12.33 16.91
N THR A 19 4.56 -12.74 17.40
CA THR A 19 5.84 -12.35 16.80
C THR A 19 6.04 -13.13 15.51
N VAL A 20 6.52 -12.46 14.48
CA VAL A 20 6.90 -13.11 13.23
C VAL A 20 7.94 -14.20 13.55
N PRO A 21 7.72 -15.46 13.16
CA PRO A 21 8.66 -16.54 13.49
C PRO A 21 10.00 -16.31 12.80
N VAL A 22 11.06 -16.35 13.57
CA VAL A 22 12.44 -16.30 13.05
C VAL A 22 12.77 -17.67 12.43
N ARG A 23 13.00 -17.70 11.13
CA ARG A 23 13.34 -18.94 10.39
C ARG A 23 14.82 -19.23 10.44
N THR A 24 15.64 -18.22 10.19
CA THR A 24 17.09 -18.32 10.29
C THR A 24 17.59 -17.25 11.24
N ASP A 25 18.31 -17.67 12.27
CA ASP A 25 18.85 -16.75 13.26
C ASP A 25 20.11 -16.03 12.71
N TYR A 26 20.00 -14.71 12.60
CA TYR A 26 21.11 -13.81 12.23
C TYR A 26 21.65 -13.02 13.41
N SER A 27 21.15 -13.28 14.63
CA SER A 27 21.58 -12.55 15.81
C SER A 27 23.10 -12.68 16.04
N GLY A 28 23.74 -11.57 16.31
CA GLY A 28 25.18 -11.56 16.59
C GLY A 28 26.13 -11.90 15.41
N ILE A 29 25.60 -12.09 14.17
CA ILE A 29 26.44 -12.49 13.02
C ILE A 29 27.62 -11.55 12.78
N ASN A 30 27.45 -10.25 13.06
CA ASN A 30 28.50 -9.24 12.91
C ASN A 30 29.35 -9.03 14.16
N ARG A 31 29.16 -9.82 15.24
CA ARG A 31 29.86 -9.72 16.50
C ARG A 31 30.92 -10.81 16.63
N GLY A 32 31.95 -10.54 17.44
CA GLY A 32 33.00 -11.52 17.75
C GLY A 32 33.80 -11.99 16.52
N ASN A 33 33.91 -13.30 16.33
CA ASN A 33 34.61 -13.88 15.18
C ASN A 33 33.73 -13.90 13.93
N ARG A 34 33.67 -12.76 13.27
CA ARG A 34 32.88 -12.56 12.05
C ARG A 34 33.19 -13.58 10.95
N GLU A 35 34.47 -13.93 10.76
CA GLU A 35 34.87 -14.94 9.77
C GLU A 35 34.17 -16.29 10.05
N ALA A 36 34.26 -16.80 11.29
CA ALA A 36 33.62 -18.06 11.66
C ALA A 36 32.10 -17.99 11.53
N ASN A 37 31.48 -16.86 11.94
CA ASN A 37 30.01 -16.68 11.89
C ASN A 37 29.45 -16.74 10.45
N TYR A 38 30.17 -16.23 9.47
CA TYR A 38 29.75 -16.28 8.07
C TYR A 38 30.12 -17.59 7.38
N ARG A 39 31.22 -18.23 7.79
CA ARG A 39 31.68 -19.46 7.15
C ARG A 39 30.91 -20.71 7.51
N SER A 40 30.30 -20.78 8.68
CA SER A 40 29.57 -21.97 9.12
C SER A 40 28.29 -21.59 9.86
N ARG A 41 27.14 -21.83 9.24
CA ARG A 41 25.85 -21.38 9.77
C ARG A 41 24.75 -22.42 9.63
N THR A 42 23.76 -22.25 10.48
CA THR A 42 22.47 -22.95 10.41
C THR A 42 21.47 -22.10 9.64
N PHE A 43 20.71 -22.74 8.75
CA PHE A 43 19.68 -22.12 7.94
C PHE A 43 18.36 -22.88 8.09
N GLY A 44 17.29 -22.15 8.40
CA GLY A 44 15.92 -22.64 8.42
C GLY A 44 15.26 -22.53 7.04
N ALA A 45 14.24 -23.33 6.81
CA ALA A 45 13.46 -23.25 5.59
C ALA A 45 12.42 -22.11 5.65
N TYR A 46 12.17 -21.47 4.53
CA TYR A 46 11.10 -20.52 4.32
C TYR A 46 9.97 -21.13 3.47
N LEU A 47 8.76 -20.59 3.55
CA LEU A 47 7.70 -21.03 2.65
C LEU A 47 8.03 -20.67 1.20
N SER A 48 7.70 -21.59 0.28
CA SER A 48 7.72 -21.27 -1.14
C SER A 48 6.67 -20.20 -1.48
N ASN A 49 6.87 -19.44 -2.55
CA ASN A 49 5.87 -18.46 -3.00
C ASN A 49 4.53 -19.12 -3.34
N ALA A 50 4.53 -20.38 -3.77
CA ALA A 50 3.30 -21.15 -4.02
C ALA A 50 2.54 -21.42 -2.71
N ALA A 51 3.24 -21.81 -1.64
CA ALA A 51 2.64 -22.01 -0.32
C ALA A 51 2.13 -20.69 0.28
N LEU A 52 2.91 -19.63 0.18
CA LEU A 52 2.48 -18.29 0.61
C LEU A 52 1.20 -17.84 -0.08
N ARG A 53 1.11 -17.98 -1.39
CA ARG A 53 -0.10 -17.59 -2.14
C ARG A 53 -1.34 -18.38 -1.74
N ARG A 54 -1.21 -19.65 -1.36
CA ARG A 54 -2.34 -20.43 -0.84
C ARG A 54 -2.90 -19.83 0.46
N ILE A 55 -2.02 -19.31 1.31
CA ILE A 55 -2.38 -18.73 2.62
C ILE A 55 -2.82 -17.27 2.48
N THR A 56 -2.06 -16.47 1.74
CA THR A 56 -2.20 -15.01 1.75
C THR A 56 -2.95 -14.44 0.55
N LYS A 57 -3.04 -15.19 -0.56
CA LYS A 57 -3.44 -14.71 -1.89
C LYS A 57 -2.65 -13.48 -2.36
N ALA A 58 -1.54 -13.16 -1.69
CA ALA A 58 -0.65 -12.06 -2.04
C ALA A 58 0.32 -12.43 -3.18
N GLY A 59 1.16 -11.48 -3.59
CA GLY A 59 2.16 -11.65 -4.64
C GLY A 59 3.37 -12.47 -4.23
N ASN A 60 4.50 -12.25 -4.91
CA ASN A 60 5.74 -12.95 -4.65
C ASN A 60 6.57 -12.24 -3.61
N TYR A 61 6.90 -12.95 -2.54
CA TYR A 61 7.87 -12.55 -1.52
C TYR A 61 9.29 -12.89 -1.97
N SER A 62 10.28 -12.62 -1.11
CA SER A 62 11.69 -12.78 -1.47
C SER A 62 12.00 -14.16 -2.05
N PRO A 63 12.60 -14.24 -3.24
CA PRO A 63 13.22 -15.47 -3.72
C PRO A 63 14.62 -15.67 -3.12
N TYR A 64 15.16 -14.68 -2.41
CA TYR A 64 16.52 -14.61 -1.89
C TYR A 64 16.58 -14.72 -0.35
N GLU A 65 15.63 -15.42 0.24
CA GLU A 65 15.73 -15.76 1.67
C GLU A 65 17.06 -16.46 1.99
N ASN A 66 17.50 -16.38 3.23
CA ASN A 66 18.77 -16.94 3.68
C ASN A 66 20.02 -16.32 3.00
N PRO A 67 20.20 -14.99 3.03
CA PRO A 67 21.43 -14.39 2.54
C PRO A 67 22.66 -14.93 3.28
N THR A 68 23.65 -15.40 2.54
CA THR A 68 24.90 -15.91 3.12
C THR A 68 25.80 -14.79 3.62
N GLY A 69 25.63 -13.58 3.11
CA GLY A 69 26.54 -12.46 3.30
C GLY A 69 27.91 -12.64 2.61
N ILE A 70 28.00 -13.58 1.68
CA ILE A 70 29.22 -13.89 0.93
C ILE A 70 29.04 -13.47 -0.52
N TYR A 71 29.97 -12.72 -1.04
CA TYR A 71 30.10 -12.36 -2.44
C TYR A 71 31.04 -13.35 -3.14
N PHE A 72 30.60 -13.90 -4.25
CA PHE A 72 31.36 -14.84 -5.09
C PHE A 72 31.78 -14.14 -6.39
N SER A 73 32.91 -14.60 -6.94
CA SER A 73 33.41 -14.12 -8.25
C SER A 73 33.30 -15.21 -9.29
N ALA A 74 32.95 -14.87 -10.54
CA ALA A 74 32.93 -15.82 -11.64
C ALA A 74 34.31 -16.49 -11.83
N GLY A 75 34.32 -17.79 -12.09
CA GLY A 75 35.53 -18.61 -12.20
C GLY A 75 36.09 -19.08 -10.84
N GLU A 76 35.59 -18.56 -9.72
CA GLU A 76 36.06 -18.97 -8.39
C GLU A 76 35.64 -20.41 -8.08
N LYS A 77 36.57 -21.22 -7.52
CA LYS A 77 36.27 -22.55 -7.00
C LYS A 77 35.85 -22.43 -5.54
N VAL A 78 34.66 -22.89 -5.24
CA VAL A 78 34.05 -22.81 -3.90
C VAL A 78 33.67 -24.20 -3.43
N ARG A 79 33.87 -24.50 -2.15
CA ARG A 79 33.43 -25.75 -1.53
C ARG A 79 32.40 -25.44 -0.46
N LEU A 80 31.19 -26.05 -0.60
CA LEU A 80 30.19 -26.05 0.45
C LEU A 80 30.07 -27.44 1.07
N ASN A 81 29.99 -27.49 2.40
CA ASN A 81 29.68 -28.71 3.11
C ASN A 81 28.30 -28.57 3.78
N VAL A 82 27.36 -29.44 3.42
CA VAL A 82 25.97 -29.41 3.93
C VAL A 82 25.77 -30.59 4.86
N THR A 83 25.13 -30.36 6.00
CA THR A 83 24.72 -31.41 6.93
C THR A 83 23.30 -31.18 7.41
N GLY A 84 22.55 -32.26 7.63
CA GLY A 84 21.19 -32.21 8.15
C GLY A 84 20.09 -32.06 7.07
N LEU A 85 20.44 -32.07 5.78
CA LEU A 85 19.43 -31.98 4.72
C LEU A 85 18.62 -33.29 4.66
N PRO A 86 17.28 -33.24 4.81
CA PRO A 86 16.41 -34.42 4.68
C PRO A 86 16.49 -35.03 3.29
N GLN A 87 16.31 -36.35 3.22
CA GLN A 87 16.28 -37.05 1.93
C GLN A 87 15.15 -36.52 1.04
N GLY A 88 15.48 -36.21 -0.21
CA GLY A 88 14.51 -35.69 -1.20
C GLY A 88 14.16 -34.21 -1.05
N GLN A 89 14.66 -33.53 -0.03
CA GLN A 89 14.42 -32.10 0.14
C GLN A 89 15.34 -31.30 -0.80
N PRO A 90 14.80 -30.46 -1.70
CA PRO A 90 15.60 -29.59 -2.57
C PRO A 90 16.39 -28.54 -1.77
N LEU A 91 17.62 -28.33 -2.18
CA LEU A 91 18.48 -27.26 -1.66
C LEU A 91 19.33 -26.69 -2.78
N LYS A 92 19.46 -25.37 -2.85
CA LYS A 92 20.30 -24.70 -3.83
C LYS A 92 21.15 -23.60 -3.20
N LEU A 93 22.30 -23.31 -3.79
CA LEU A 93 22.95 -22.02 -3.69
C LEU A 93 22.53 -21.20 -4.91
N ILE A 94 21.97 -20.02 -4.69
CA ILE A 94 21.74 -19.01 -5.72
C ILE A 94 22.84 -17.96 -5.59
N VAL A 95 23.54 -17.64 -6.67
CA VAL A 95 24.45 -16.50 -6.75
C VAL A 95 23.82 -15.48 -7.68
N HIS A 96 23.47 -14.31 -7.14
CA HIS A 96 22.75 -13.28 -7.89
C HIS A 96 23.55 -11.98 -7.96
N ASN A 97 23.73 -11.50 -9.18
CA ASN A 97 24.27 -10.18 -9.46
C ASN A 97 23.13 -9.20 -9.69
N PHE A 98 22.96 -8.25 -8.78
CA PHE A 98 21.96 -7.19 -8.92
C PHE A 98 22.47 -5.99 -9.73
N GLU A 99 23.78 -5.91 -9.99
CA GLU A 99 24.41 -4.77 -10.67
C GLU A 99 24.24 -4.87 -12.18
N GLY A 100 23.93 -3.74 -12.83
CA GLY A 100 23.87 -3.67 -14.30
C GLY A 100 22.77 -4.54 -14.92
N ASP A 101 23.17 -5.41 -15.84
CA ASP A 101 22.32 -6.46 -16.41
C ASP A 101 22.32 -7.64 -15.43
N THR A 102 21.23 -7.77 -14.69
CA THR A 102 21.10 -8.78 -13.64
C THR A 102 21.30 -10.20 -14.19
N THR A 103 22.22 -10.92 -13.60
CA THR A 103 22.50 -12.33 -13.94
C THR A 103 22.49 -13.18 -12.66
N HIS A 104 22.14 -14.44 -12.78
CA HIS A 104 22.17 -15.37 -11.67
C HIS A 104 22.62 -16.76 -12.11
N SER A 105 23.13 -17.54 -11.16
CA SER A 105 23.46 -18.94 -11.32
C SER A 105 22.90 -19.73 -10.14
N GLU A 106 22.42 -20.93 -10.40
CA GLU A 106 21.86 -21.83 -9.39
C GLU A 106 22.67 -23.13 -9.32
N TYR A 107 23.01 -23.55 -8.13
CA TYR A 107 23.77 -24.78 -7.88
C TYR A 107 22.98 -25.69 -6.96
N ALA A 108 22.59 -26.87 -7.43
CA ALA A 108 21.97 -27.87 -6.57
C ALA A 108 22.98 -28.37 -5.54
N LEU A 109 22.55 -28.47 -4.28
CA LEU A 109 23.36 -28.91 -3.16
C LEU A 109 22.82 -30.23 -2.59
N GLN A 110 23.75 -31.04 -2.05
CA GLN A 110 23.42 -32.30 -1.35
C GLN A 110 24.21 -32.40 -0.03
N ASN A 111 23.81 -33.30 0.84
CA ASN A 111 24.57 -33.59 2.05
C ASN A 111 26.04 -33.93 1.72
N GLY A 112 26.95 -33.45 2.56
CA GLY A 112 28.37 -33.62 2.37
C GLY A 112 29.00 -32.50 1.54
N ALA A 113 30.08 -32.80 0.86
CA ALA A 113 30.91 -31.82 0.15
C ALA A 113 30.38 -31.58 -1.28
N ASN A 114 30.12 -30.30 -1.59
CA ASN A 114 29.77 -29.78 -2.90
C ASN A 114 30.90 -28.90 -3.41
N ASN A 115 31.55 -29.29 -4.50
CA ASN A 115 32.63 -28.52 -5.12
C ASN A 115 32.07 -27.83 -6.36
N LEU A 116 32.06 -26.50 -6.36
CA LEU A 116 31.40 -25.69 -7.37
C LEU A 116 32.41 -24.74 -8.03
N THR A 117 32.17 -24.42 -9.28
CA THR A 117 32.83 -23.29 -9.95
C THR A 117 31.78 -22.25 -10.23
N MET A 118 31.96 -21.05 -9.74
CA MET A 118 30.99 -19.96 -9.86
C MET A 118 30.93 -19.47 -11.32
N GLU A 119 29.72 -19.40 -11.86
CA GLU A 119 29.49 -18.89 -13.22
C GLU A 119 29.24 -17.38 -13.25
N THR A 120 28.73 -16.83 -12.14
CA THR A 120 28.29 -15.44 -12.03
C THR A 120 28.96 -14.77 -10.83
N ASN A 121 29.30 -13.48 -10.97
CA ASN A 121 29.61 -12.62 -9.82
C ASN A 121 28.30 -12.34 -9.06
N GLY A 122 28.32 -12.32 -7.76
CA GLY A 122 27.14 -11.89 -6.99
C GLY A 122 27.12 -12.30 -5.53
N LEU A 123 26.04 -11.91 -4.86
CA LEU A 123 25.73 -12.31 -3.50
C LEU A 123 25.11 -13.69 -3.48
N GLY A 124 25.45 -14.50 -2.48
CA GLY A 124 24.99 -15.87 -2.34
C GLY A 124 23.82 -16.03 -1.38
N TYR A 125 22.87 -16.89 -1.75
CA TYR A 125 21.65 -17.18 -0.99
C TYR A 125 21.43 -18.69 -0.91
N ILE A 126 21.04 -19.19 0.26
CA ILE A 126 20.69 -20.61 0.45
C ILE A 126 19.18 -20.77 0.21
N ASP A 127 18.81 -21.22 -0.98
CA ASP A 127 17.40 -21.47 -1.32
C ASP A 127 16.96 -22.81 -0.70
N TYR A 128 16.34 -22.69 0.49
CA TYR A 128 15.81 -23.77 1.28
C TYR A 128 14.33 -23.51 1.58
N ARG A 129 13.41 -24.27 0.95
CA ARG A 129 11.99 -23.98 0.95
C ARG A 129 11.16 -25.15 1.44
N SER A 130 9.97 -24.80 1.99
CA SER A 130 8.89 -25.71 2.30
C SER A 130 7.62 -25.32 1.55
N ASP A 131 6.83 -26.30 1.14
CA ASP A 131 5.49 -26.08 0.57
C ASP A 131 4.37 -26.15 1.63
N SER A 132 4.72 -26.37 2.89
CA SER A 132 3.77 -26.46 4.01
C SER A 132 4.32 -25.75 5.25
N LEU A 133 3.47 -24.94 5.90
CA LEU A 133 3.78 -24.33 7.18
C LEU A 133 3.79 -25.36 8.32
N GLU A 134 2.91 -26.36 8.23
CA GLU A 134 2.76 -27.42 9.24
C GLU A 134 3.93 -28.42 9.22
N ASN A 135 4.52 -28.62 8.04
CA ASN A 135 5.59 -29.58 7.81
C ASN A 135 6.88 -28.88 7.38
N MET A 136 7.36 -27.93 8.20
CA MET A 136 8.65 -27.29 7.96
C MET A 136 9.77 -28.32 8.15
N PRO A 137 10.71 -28.45 7.19
CA PRO A 137 11.85 -29.32 7.36
C PRO A 137 12.79 -28.78 8.45
N PRO A 138 13.59 -29.64 9.10
CA PRO A 138 14.56 -29.21 10.12
C PRO A 138 15.61 -28.30 9.52
N ASP A 139 16.22 -27.48 10.39
CA ASP A 139 17.33 -26.63 10.02
C ASP A 139 18.53 -27.43 9.50
N ILE A 140 19.22 -26.86 8.53
CA ILE A 140 20.44 -27.41 7.94
C ILE A 140 21.66 -26.59 8.32
N LYS A 141 22.81 -27.23 8.41
CA LYS A 141 24.08 -26.51 8.59
C LYS A 141 24.85 -26.49 7.27
N VAL A 142 25.30 -25.29 6.87
CA VAL A 142 26.12 -25.09 5.68
C VAL A 142 27.43 -24.43 6.07
N THR A 143 28.57 -25.04 5.66
CA THR A 143 29.90 -24.47 5.80
C THR A 143 30.44 -24.10 4.43
N ILE A 144 30.87 -22.85 4.24
CA ILE A 144 31.28 -22.28 2.96
C ILE A 144 32.76 -21.92 2.97
N HIS A 145 33.52 -22.50 2.06
CA HIS A 145 34.91 -22.21 1.81
C HIS A 145 35.06 -21.53 0.44
N GLY A 146 35.51 -20.30 0.42
CA GLY A 146 35.59 -19.43 -0.76
C GLY A 146 34.71 -18.22 -0.62
N GLY A 147 34.70 -17.34 -1.62
CA GLY A 147 34.04 -16.07 -1.61
C GLY A 147 34.60 -15.04 -0.62
N LYS A 148 34.15 -13.81 -0.69
CA LYS A 148 34.52 -12.71 0.20
C LYS A 148 33.33 -12.36 1.10
N ILE A 149 33.58 -12.22 2.39
CA ILE A 149 32.55 -11.80 3.35
C ILE A 149 32.24 -10.33 3.09
N ASN A 150 31.06 -10.08 2.54
CA ASN A 150 30.46 -8.76 2.39
C ASN A 150 29.63 -8.39 3.63
N GLY A 151 28.89 -9.35 4.16
CA GLY A 151 28.07 -9.25 5.34
C GLY A 151 26.58 -9.11 5.03
N VAL A 152 25.78 -9.28 6.06
CA VAL A 152 24.34 -8.98 6.10
C VAL A 152 24.12 -8.02 7.26
N PHE A 153 23.53 -6.86 7.01
CA PHE A 153 23.15 -5.94 8.07
C PHE A 153 21.79 -6.35 8.64
N THR A 154 21.68 -6.43 9.95
CA THR A 154 20.46 -6.88 10.62
C THR A 154 19.91 -5.80 11.55
N ARG A 155 18.64 -5.92 11.95
CA ARG A 155 17.99 -5.01 12.90
C ARG A 155 18.65 -4.96 14.28
N GLU A 156 19.46 -5.96 14.63
CA GLU A 156 20.16 -6.06 15.91
C GLU A 156 21.56 -5.42 15.87
N ASP A 157 22.03 -5.05 14.70
CA ASP A 157 23.31 -4.40 14.53
C ASP A 157 23.26 -2.94 14.96
N SER A 158 24.40 -2.44 15.42
CA SER A 158 24.54 -1.04 15.82
C SER A 158 24.81 -0.11 14.64
N ALA A 159 24.62 1.19 14.84
CA ALA A 159 25.02 2.23 13.89
C ALA A 159 26.54 2.19 13.59
N ALA A 160 27.37 1.77 14.57
CA ALA A 160 28.81 1.58 14.35
C ALA A 160 29.09 0.40 13.40
N THR A 161 28.34 -0.71 13.55
CA THR A 161 28.41 -1.85 12.61
C THR A 161 27.98 -1.41 11.21
N TRP A 162 26.91 -0.61 11.10
CA TRP A 162 26.44 -0.05 9.84
C TRP A 162 27.52 0.71 9.08
N LYS A 163 28.12 1.70 9.74
CA LYS A 163 29.22 2.52 9.17
C LYS A 163 30.39 1.65 8.70
N LYS A 164 30.77 0.69 9.53
CA LYS A 164 31.86 -0.23 9.19
C LYS A 164 31.52 -1.08 7.96
N MET A 165 30.30 -1.61 7.87
CA MET A 165 29.88 -2.42 6.72
C MET A 165 29.84 -1.60 5.44
N LEU A 166 29.34 -0.36 5.49
CA LEU A 166 29.38 0.54 4.33
C LEU A 166 30.82 0.86 3.89
N ALA A 167 31.76 1.03 4.84
CA ALA A 167 33.15 1.29 4.52
C ALA A 167 33.88 0.06 3.94
N ASP A 168 33.63 -1.13 4.48
CA ASP A 168 34.37 -2.37 4.20
C ASP A 168 33.73 -3.23 3.10
N ALA A 169 32.63 -2.78 2.47
CA ALA A 169 31.89 -3.54 1.47
C ALA A 169 32.80 -4.13 0.37
N LYS A 170 32.57 -5.39 0.00
CA LYS A 170 33.37 -6.13 -0.99
C LYS A 170 32.79 -6.13 -2.39
N CYS A 171 31.56 -5.63 -2.53
CA CYS A 171 30.86 -5.41 -3.79
C CYS A 171 30.00 -4.14 -3.70
N GLY A 172 29.36 -3.74 -4.79
CA GLY A 172 28.52 -2.54 -4.87
C GLY A 172 27.17 -2.66 -4.15
N MET A 173 26.84 -3.82 -3.56
CA MET A 173 25.56 -4.12 -2.96
C MET A 173 25.71 -4.53 -1.48
N LEU A 174 24.65 -4.29 -0.70
CA LEU A 174 24.56 -4.75 0.69
C LEU A 174 23.19 -5.39 0.94
N ASP A 175 23.20 -6.62 1.49
CA ASP A 175 22.01 -7.25 2.04
C ASP A 175 21.70 -6.67 3.43
N MET A 176 20.43 -6.32 3.63
CA MET A 176 19.89 -5.85 4.89
C MET A 176 18.65 -6.68 5.23
N LEU A 177 18.54 -7.16 6.46
CA LEU A 177 17.49 -8.05 6.90
C LEU A 177 16.79 -7.48 8.13
N GLY A 178 15.52 -7.08 7.93
CA GLY A 178 14.60 -6.66 8.98
C GLY A 178 13.81 -7.84 9.55
N GLU A 179 12.67 -7.56 10.13
CA GLU A 179 11.71 -8.57 10.59
C GLU A 179 10.79 -9.02 9.46
N ARG A 180 10.45 -8.08 8.57
CA ARG A 180 9.48 -8.26 7.47
C ARG A 180 10.07 -7.91 6.11
N CYS A 181 11.19 -7.20 6.09
CA CYS A 181 11.87 -6.79 4.86
C CYS A 181 13.21 -7.48 4.68
N GLN A 182 13.53 -7.76 3.43
CA GLN A 182 14.88 -8.07 2.97
C GLN A 182 15.23 -7.07 1.87
N LEU A 183 16.31 -6.30 2.07
CA LEU A 183 16.71 -5.26 1.14
C LEU A 183 18.10 -5.56 0.57
N ALA A 184 18.25 -5.45 -0.75
CA ALA A 184 19.53 -5.49 -1.44
C ALA A 184 19.73 -4.15 -2.16
N PHE A 185 20.39 -3.19 -1.49
CA PHE A 185 20.58 -1.85 -2.01
C PHE A 185 22.06 -1.57 -2.35
N ASN A 186 22.27 -0.66 -3.31
CA ASN A 186 23.60 -0.28 -3.69
C ASN A 186 24.27 0.61 -2.63
N ILE A 187 25.53 0.29 -2.34
CA ILE A 187 26.36 0.93 -1.29
C ILE A 187 26.44 2.45 -1.48
N GLU A 188 26.60 2.91 -2.72
CA GLU A 188 26.67 4.35 -3.01
C GLU A 188 25.39 5.09 -2.63
N GLY A 189 24.22 4.49 -2.95
CA GLY A 189 22.92 5.03 -2.57
C GLY A 189 22.73 5.06 -1.05
N LEU A 190 23.14 3.98 -0.37
CA LEU A 190 23.10 3.90 1.10
C LEU A 190 24.01 4.93 1.76
N ARG A 191 25.25 5.12 1.28
CA ARG A 191 26.16 6.16 1.79
C ARG A 191 25.60 7.57 1.64
N LYS A 192 24.84 7.83 0.57
CA LYS A 192 24.21 9.14 0.33
C LYS A 192 22.93 9.33 1.16
N GLY A 193 22.11 8.29 1.28
CA GLY A 193 20.78 8.37 1.91
C GLY A 193 20.78 8.14 3.41
N CYS A 194 21.59 7.20 3.89
CA CYS A 194 21.65 6.77 5.28
C CYS A 194 23.09 6.48 5.73
N PRO A 195 24.00 7.47 5.79
CA PRO A 195 25.37 7.22 6.16
C PRO A 195 25.53 6.78 7.63
N GLU A 196 24.57 7.09 8.50
CA GLU A 196 24.73 7.03 9.94
C GLU A 196 23.86 5.99 10.65
N ASP A 197 22.61 5.78 10.22
CA ASP A 197 21.59 5.09 11.02
C ASP A 197 20.84 3.98 10.26
N GLY A 198 21.57 2.92 9.92
CA GLY A 198 21.01 1.70 9.33
C GLY A 198 19.92 1.02 10.18
N PRO A 199 20.04 0.97 11.51
CA PRO A 199 18.99 0.42 12.36
C PRO A 199 17.65 1.13 12.21
N GLU A 200 17.63 2.47 12.15
CA GLU A 200 16.39 3.23 11.94
C GLU A 200 15.81 3.00 10.54
N LEU A 201 16.68 2.83 9.53
CA LEU A 201 16.23 2.50 8.19
C LEU A 201 15.45 1.17 8.15
N LEU A 202 16.02 0.10 8.74
CA LEU A 202 15.33 -1.20 8.78
C LEU A 202 14.02 -1.14 9.58
N LYS A 203 14.02 -0.47 10.74
CA LYS A 203 12.79 -0.25 11.51
C LYS A 203 11.72 0.45 10.69
N LYS A 204 12.11 1.43 9.87
CA LYS A 204 11.17 2.16 9.02
C LYS A 204 10.56 1.26 7.95
N TYR A 205 11.35 0.41 7.29
CA TYR A 205 10.85 -0.55 6.31
C TYR A 205 9.95 -1.62 6.95
N ASP A 206 10.33 -2.18 8.08
CA ASP A 206 9.50 -3.12 8.84
C ASP A 206 8.17 -2.47 9.25
N TYR A 207 8.20 -1.21 9.68
CA TYR A 207 6.99 -0.46 10.04
C TYR A 207 6.06 -0.24 8.83
N ILE A 208 6.60 0.18 7.68
CA ILE A 208 5.83 0.34 6.45
C ILE A 208 5.14 -0.98 6.06
N ILE A 209 5.86 -2.09 6.12
CA ILE A 209 5.31 -3.41 5.78
C ILE A 209 4.27 -3.84 6.82
N SER A 210 4.52 -3.60 8.11
CA SER A 210 3.57 -3.94 9.17
C SER A 210 2.24 -3.21 9.02
N LEU A 211 2.25 -1.92 8.64
CA LEU A 211 1.03 -1.16 8.34
C LEU A 211 0.21 -1.81 7.21
N GLN A 212 0.88 -2.37 6.21
CA GLN A 212 0.22 -3.04 5.11
C GLN A 212 -0.33 -4.42 5.52
N GLN A 213 0.49 -5.22 6.19
CA GLN A 213 0.14 -6.59 6.55
C GLN A 213 -0.86 -6.63 7.71
N ASN A 214 -0.68 -5.81 8.73
CA ASN A 214 -1.49 -5.88 9.94
C ASN A 214 -2.72 -4.97 9.83
N ASP A 215 -2.55 -3.68 9.49
CA ASP A 215 -3.66 -2.74 9.52
C ASP A 215 -4.59 -2.88 8.31
N ILE A 216 -4.08 -3.29 7.14
CA ILE A 216 -4.87 -3.44 5.92
C ILE A 216 -5.23 -4.89 5.64
N LEU A 217 -4.25 -5.80 5.60
CA LEU A 217 -4.52 -7.22 5.33
C LEU A 217 -5.08 -7.97 6.54
N GLY A 218 -4.87 -7.46 7.77
CA GLY A 218 -5.36 -8.09 8.99
C GLY A 218 -4.60 -9.36 9.39
N TRP A 219 -3.31 -9.45 9.07
CA TRP A 219 -2.54 -10.67 9.33
C TRP A 219 -2.41 -11.00 10.80
N ASP A 220 -2.16 -10.01 11.68
CA ASP A 220 -2.12 -10.25 13.14
C ASP A 220 -3.47 -10.79 13.64
N ARG A 221 -4.59 -10.22 13.16
CA ARG A 221 -5.94 -10.68 13.51
C ARG A 221 -6.19 -12.13 13.10
N ASP A 222 -5.69 -12.52 11.93
CA ASP A 222 -5.95 -13.83 11.32
C ASP A 222 -4.79 -14.81 11.61
N HIS A 223 -3.84 -14.45 12.50
CA HIS A 223 -2.67 -15.24 12.89
C HIS A 223 -1.82 -15.72 11.70
N ILE A 224 -1.63 -14.85 10.72
CA ILE A 224 -0.85 -15.11 9.51
C ILE A 224 0.56 -14.57 9.70
N HIS A 225 1.51 -15.44 10.06
CA HIS A 225 2.91 -15.08 10.29
C HIS A 225 3.83 -16.07 9.58
N PRO A 226 4.00 -15.96 8.25
CA PRO A 226 4.78 -16.94 7.49
C PRO A 226 6.29 -16.87 7.77
N GLY A 227 6.78 -15.73 8.28
CA GLY A 227 8.19 -15.49 8.49
C GLY A 227 8.99 -15.17 7.21
N ASN A 228 8.35 -15.14 6.06
CA ASN A 228 8.96 -14.71 4.80
C ASN A 228 9.05 -13.18 4.73
N HIS A 229 10.04 -12.67 4.00
CA HIS A 229 10.31 -11.25 3.85
C HIS A 229 9.80 -10.70 2.52
N ILE A 230 9.34 -9.46 2.52
CA ILE A 230 9.18 -8.69 1.28
C ILE A 230 10.57 -8.23 0.84
N HIS A 231 10.93 -8.57 -0.40
CA HIS A 231 12.20 -8.19 -0.99
C HIS A 231 12.11 -6.81 -1.66
N GLY A 232 13.09 -5.94 -1.37
CA GLY A 232 13.33 -4.69 -2.05
C GLY A 232 14.75 -4.64 -2.58
N ARG A 233 14.94 -4.32 -3.87
CA ARG A 233 16.26 -4.31 -4.49
C ARG A 233 16.54 -3.05 -5.29
N ALA A 234 17.80 -2.68 -5.36
CA ALA A 234 18.26 -1.69 -6.31
C ALA A 234 18.30 -2.28 -7.73
N MET A 235 18.02 -1.46 -8.74
CA MET A 235 18.11 -1.80 -10.15
C MET A 235 18.68 -0.65 -10.96
N TRP A 236 19.18 -0.94 -12.16
CA TRP A 236 19.83 0.04 -13.07
C TRP A 236 18.97 0.44 -14.26
N LYS A 237 17.82 -0.22 -14.48
CA LYS A 237 16.88 0.06 -15.58
C LYS A 237 15.47 0.25 -15.04
N GLY A 238 14.68 1.14 -15.65
CA GLY A 238 13.33 1.47 -15.17
C GLY A 238 13.34 2.54 -14.07
N TYR A 239 12.23 2.70 -13.35
CA TYR A 239 12.11 3.65 -12.24
C TYR A 239 11.82 2.95 -10.92
N MET A 240 10.61 2.44 -10.77
CA MET A 240 10.16 1.59 -9.67
C MET A 240 9.15 0.60 -10.22
N HIS A 241 9.17 -0.65 -9.75
CA HIS A 241 8.16 -1.66 -10.08
C HIS A 241 8.22 -2.83 -9.10
N ALA A 242 7.16 -3.62 -9.05
CA ALA A 242 7.14 -4.92 -8.40
C ALA A 242 7.01 -6.05 -9.43
N ASP A 243 7.71 -7.14 -9.21
CA ASP A 243 7.71 -8.30 -10.10
C ASP A 243 7.76 -9.64 -9.31
N GLY A 244 8.15 -10.72 -9.99
CA GLY A 244 8.32 -12.04 -9.37
C GLY A 244 9.40 -12.13 -8.29
N GLN A 245 10.22 -11.09 -8.15
CA GLN A 245 11.33 -11.02 -7.19
C GLN A 245 11.10 -9.98 -6.07
N GLY A 246 9.89 -9.42 -5.95
CA GLY A 246 9.57 -8.35 -5.01
C GLY A 246 9.61 -6.97 -5.65
N ALA A 247 9.91 -5.94 -4.87
CA ALA A 247 9.99 -4.55 -5.33
C ALA A 247 11.40 -4.20 -5.86
N ALA A 248 11.45 -3.40 -6.90
CA ALA A 248 12.69 -2.92 -7.51
C ALA A 248 12.69 -1.38 -7.62
N PHE A 249 13.81 -0.77 -7.28
CA PHE A 249 13.97 0.66 -7.19
C PHE A 249 15.22 1.10 -7.98
N HIS A 250 15.07 2.05 -8.91
CA HIS A 250 16.22 2.56 -9.64
C HIS A 250 17.26 3.17 -8.70
N ILE A 251 18.54 2.96 -8.98
CA ILE A 251 19.66 3.43 -8.12
C ILE A 251 19.60 4.92 -7.80
N SER A 252 19.03 5.75 -8.69
CA SER A 252 18.86 7.18 -8.43
C SER A 252 17.85 7.50 -7.34
N THR A 253 16.96 6.57 -7.02
CA THR A 253 15.93 6.72 -5.98
C THR A 253 16.42 6.25 -4.62
N ILE A 254 17.44 5.37 -4.58
CA ILE A 254 17.95 4.78 -3.33
C ILE A 254 18.35 5.83 -2.30
N PRO A 255 19.06 6.94 -2.64
CA PRO A 255 19.38 7.95 -1.63
C PRO A 255 18.15 8.53 -0.91
N GLY A 256 17.03 8.68 -1.63
CA GLY A 256 15.76 9.15 -1.03
C GLY A 256 15.09 8.08 -0.18
N ILE A 257 14.88 6.88 -0.73
CA ILE A 257 14.18 5.80 -0.04
C ILE A 257 15.04 5.10 1.03
N ALA A 258 16.36 5.28 1.04
CA ALA A 258 17.24 4.88 2.13
C ALA A 258 17.32 5.92 3.25
N ASN A 259 16.63 7.06 3.14
CA ASN A 259 16.64 8.09 4.16
C ASN A 259 15.39 7.97 5.06
N PRO A 260 15.53 7.58 6.35
CA PRO A 260 14.38 7.39 7.24
C PRO A 260 13.54 8.67 7.43
N GLN A 261 14.16 9.86 7.43
CA GLN A 261 13.46 11.13 7.56
C GLN A 261 12.70 11.51 6.28
N HIS A 262 13.26 11.16 5.11
CA HIS A 262 12.55 11.31 3.85
C HIS A 262 11.33 10.37 3.79
N LEU A 263 11.48 9.12 4.22
CA LEU A 263 10.37 8.16 4.27
C LEU A 263 9.23 8.63 5.19
N ASN A 264 9.50 9.34 6.27
CA ASN A 264 8.45 9.96 7.10
C ASN A 264 7.60 10.96 6.30
N ARG A 265 8.17 11.63 5.31
CA ARG A 265 7.50 12.64 4.50
C ARG A 265 6.95 12.09 3.18
N SER A 266 7.61 11.09 2.61
CA SER A 266 7.32 10.59 1.27
C SER A 266 7.64 9.10 1.14
N ALA A 267 6.81 8.26 1.79
CA ALA A 267 6.93 6.81 1.68
C ALA A 267 6.11 6.21 0.53
N TRP A 268 5.37 7.04 -0.23
CA TRP A 268 4.40 6.55 -1.22
C TRP A 268 5.00 5.55 -2.21
N GLY A 269 6.13 5.85 -2.84
CA GLY A 269 6.75 4.96 -3.83
C GLY A 269 7.11 3.59 -3.26
N VAL A 270 7.75 3.55 -2.09
CA VAL A 270 8.09 2.29 -1.40
C VAL A 270 6.81 1.53 -1.03
N ALA A 271 5.83 2.22 -0.45
CA ALA A 271 4.57 1.61 -0.05
C ALA A 271 3.73 1.13 -1.25
N HIS A 272 3.86 1.79 -2.41
CA HIS A 272 3.22 1.41 -3.67
C HIS A 272 3.78 0.09 -4.20
N GLU A 273 5.11 -0.04 -4.27
CA GLU A 273 5.72 -1.28 -4.78
C GLU A 273 5.52 -2.46 -3.80
N PHE A 274 5.64 -2.23 -2.51
CA PHE A 274 5.29 -3.26 -1.52
C PHE A 274 3.78 -3.55 -1.51
N GLY A 275 2.96 -2.55 -1.84
CA GLY A 275 1.53 -2.71 -2.06
C GLY A 275 1.20 -3.69 -3.18
N HIS A 276 1.96 -3.70 -4.28
CA HIS A 276 1.83 -4.70 -5.34
C HIS A 276 2.17 -6.12 -4.85
N VAL A 277 3.19 -6.25 -3.99
CA VAL A 277 3.55 -7.54 -3.39
C VAL A 277 2.43 -8.04 -2.46
N ASN A 278 1.81 -7.14 -1.70
CA ASN A 278 0.71 -7.43 -0.78
C ASN A 278 -0.67 -7.49 -1.45
N GLN A 279 -0.78 -7.08 -2.71
CA GLN A 279 -2.04 -7.05 -3.45
C GLN A 279 -2.61 -8.46 -3.63
N THR A 280 -3.88 -8.62 -3.22
CA THR A 280 -4.54 -9.93 -3.17
C THR A 280 -5.20 -10.27 -4.50
N ARG A 281 -4.82 -11.39 -5.09
CA ARG A 281 -5.32 -11.90 -6.37
C ARG A 281 -5.70 -13.39 -6.25
N PRO A 282 -6.88 -13.81 -6.70
CA PRO A 282 -8.04 -13.00 -7.09
C PRO A 282 -8.69 -12.31 -5.88
N GLY A 283 -9.67 -11.47 -6.15
CA GLY A 283 -10.60 -10.91 -5.17
C GLY A 283 -10.49 -9.41 -4.93
N MET A 284 -9.29 -8.85 -4.70
CA MET A 284 -9.09 -7.40 -4.53
C MET A 284 -8.33 -6.75 -5.69
N CYS A 285 -8.09 -7.47 -6.75
CA CYS A 285 -7.50 -6.93 -7.97
C CYS A 285 -8.16 -7.58 -9.19
N TRP A 286 -8.96 -6.81 -9.90
CA TRP A 286 -9.54 -7.13 -11.20
C TRP A 286 -9.04 -6.13 -12.24
N THR A 287 -9.36 -6.33 -13.53
CA THR A 287 -8.89 -5.45 -14.60
C THR A 287 -9.25 -3.97 -14.33
N GLY A 288 -8.28 -3.10 -14.44
CA GLY A 288 -8.37 -1.69 -14.10
C GLY A 288 -7.94 -1.35 -12.66
N MET A 289 -7.67 -2.36 -11.82
CA MET A 289 -7.37 -2.17 -10.41
C MET A 289 -5.92 -2.46 -10.03
N THR A 290 -5.06 -2.85 -10.97
CA THR A 290 -3.67 -3.20 -10.66
C THR A 290 -2.93 -2.04 -9.98
N GLU A 291 -3.06 -0.83 -10.52
CA GLU A 291 -2.45 0.40 -9.98
C GLU A 291 -3.38 1.15 -9.01
N VAL A 292 -4.50 0.56 -8.61
CA VAL A 292 -5.48 1.18 -7.72
C VAL A 292 -5.47 0.52 -6.35
N THR A 293 -5.72 -0.79 -6.27
CA THR A 293 -5.87 -1.46 -4.98
C THR A 293 -4.55 -1.68 -4.24
N ASN A 294 -3.40 -1.70 -4.94
CA ASN A 294 -2.09 -1.59 -4.32
C ASN A 294 -1.90 -0.25 -3.58
N ASN A 295 -2.56 0.81 -4.03
CA ASN A 295 -2.47 2.14 -3.41
C ASN A 295 -3.39 2.34 -2.19
N ILE A 296 -4.26 1.39 -1.86
CA ILE A 296 -4.91 1.33 -0.54
C ILE A 296 -3.82 1.26 0.55
N PHE A 297 -2.79 0.43 0.33
CA PHE A 297 -1.63 0.30 1.22
C PHE A 297 -0.81 1.59 1.27
N SER A 298 -0.58 2.24 0.13
CA SER A 298 0.19 3.49 0.06
C SER A 298 -0.52 4.64 0.77
N SER A 299 -1.83 4.77 0.55
CA SER A 299 -2.65 5.80 1.21
C SER A 299 -2.62 5.64 2.72
N TRP A 300 -2.79 4.41 3.22
CA TRP A 300 -2.74 4.14 4.66
C TRP A 300 -1.35 4.40 5.24
N THR A 301 -0.31 3.90 4.58
CA THR A 301 1.07 4.14 5.00
C THR A 301 1.39 5.63 5.08
N ASN A 302 1.03 6.39 4.05
CA ASN A 302 1.25 7.83 4.02
C ASN A 302 0.46 8.55 5.12
N TYR A 303 -0.81 8.20 5.31
CA TYR A 303 -1.65 8.76 6.37
C TYR A 303 -1.09 8.52 7.77
N LYS A 304 -0.53 7.32 8.01
CA LYS A 304 0.09 6.96 9.30
C LYS A 304 1.43 7.66 9.55
N LEU A 305 2.18 7.93 8.50
CA LEU A 305 3.49 8.58 8.60
C LEU A 305 3.39 10.11 8.56
N ASN A 306 2.49 10.64 7.75
CA ASN A 306 2.34 12.09 7.54
C ASN A 306 0.90 12.44 7.10
N PRO A 307 -0.05 12.53 8.03
CA PRO A 307 -1.45 12.79 7.71
C PRO A 307 -1.70 14.16 7.07
N ASP A 308 -0.81 15.14 7.30
CA ASP A 308 -0.94 16.51 6.79
C ASP A 308 -0.49 16.64 5.32
N SER A 309 0.10 15.61 4.75
CA SER A 309 0.63 15.61 3.37
C SER A 309 0.01 14.51 2.52
N MET A 310 -1.32 14.48 2.48
CA MET A 310 -2.04 13.48 1.69
C MET A 310 -1.99 13.82 0.20
N ARG A 311 -1.43 12.89 -0.56
CA ARG A 311 -1.19 13.03 -1.99
C ARG A 311 -2.47 13.25 -2.79
N LEU A 312 -3.56 12.58 -2.41
CA LEU A 312 -4.85 12.66 -3.13
C LEU A 312 -5.50 14.04 -3.03
N GLU A 313 -5.26 14.75 -1.93
CA GLU A 313 -5.79 16.09 -1.67
C GLU A 313 -4.96 17.19 -2.31
N HIS A 314 -3.63 17.05 -2.33
CA HIS A 314 -2.72 18.15 -2.61
C HIS A 314 -1.93 18.01 -3.92
N GLU A 315 -1.81 16.80 -4.46
CA GLU A 315 -1.06 16.61 -5.69
C GLU A 315 -1.85 17.10 -6.91
N HIS A 316 -1.23 17.97 -7.69
CA HIS A 316 -1.84 18.53 -8.89
C HIS A 316 -2.15 17.45 -9.93
N VAL A 317 -3.38 17.43 -10.41
CA VAL A 317 -3.80 16.57 -11.54
C VAL A 317 -3.64 17.38 -12.82
N GLY A 318 -2.85 16.87 -13.75
CA GLY A 318 -2.73 17.49 -15.07
C GLY A 318 -4.10 17.57 -15.77
N ASN A 319 -4.25 18.58 -16.63
CA ASN A 319 -5.47 18.86 -17.39
C ASN A 319 -5.95 17.68 -18.24
N ALA A 320 -6.78 16.82 -17.68
CA ALA A 320 -7.43 15.79 -18.46
C ALA A 320 -8.52 16.35 -19.41
N ASP A 321 -9.08 17.52 -19.09
CA ASP A 321 -10.20 18.15 -19.83
C ASP A 321 -9.89 19.56 -20.37
N GLY A 322 -8.63 20.03 -20.34
CA GLY A 322 -8.30 21.40 -20.68
C GLY A 322 -8.83 22.47 -19.70
N GLN A 323 -9.51 22.06 -18.64
CA GLN A 323 -9.99 22.93 -17.56
C GLN A 323 -9.12 22.65 -16.34
N GLY A 324 -8.14 23.48 -16.05
CA GLY A 324 -7.23 23.32 -14.93
C GLY A 324 -7.94 22.82 -13.68
N MET A 325 -7.69 21.56 -13.32
CA MET A 325 -8.22 20.95 -12.11
C MET A 325 -7.38 21.43 -10.94
N VAL A 326 -7.89 22.40 -10.24
CA VAL A 326 -7.30 22.89 -8.99
C VAL A 326 -7.82 22.01 -7.86
N GLY A 327 -6.97 21.49 -6.96
CA GLY A 327 -7.43 20.75 -5.79
C GLY A 327 -7.27 19.25 -5.82
N GLY A 328 -6.27 18.78 -6.53
CA GLY A 328 -5.87 17.39 -6.46
C GLY A 328 -6.84 16.40 -7.08
N ARG A 329 -6.64 15.14 -6.74
CA ARG A 329 -7.40 14.03 -7.32
C ARG A 329 -8.82 13.96 -6.77
N PHE A 330 -9.04 14.36 -5.55
CA PHE A 330 -10.40 14.44 -4.98
C PHE A 330 -11.26 15.45 -5.71
N ASP A 331 -10.75 16.63 -6.05
CA ASP A 331 -11.50 17.62 -6.82
C ASP A 331 -11.84 17.08 -8.22
N CYS A 332 -10.88 16.44 -8.88
CA CYS A 332 -11.10 15.74 -10.14
C CYS A 332 -12.18 14.66 -10.01
N TYR A 333 -12.09 13.82 -8.98
CA TYR A 333 -13.00 12.73 -8.71
C TYR A 333 -14.45 13.21 -8.51
N VAL A 334 -14.71 14.08 -7.54
CA VAL A 334 -16.08 14.49 -7.20
C VAL A 334 -16.76 15.22 -8.34
N ASN A 335 -16.03 16.05 -9.10
CA ASN A 335 -16.60 16.80 -10.20
C ASN A 335 -16.85 15.96 -11.47
N ASN A 336 -16.04 14.91 -11.69
CA ASN A 336 -16.28 14.00 -12.82
C ASN A 336 -17.32 12.93 -12.46
N ALA A 337 -17.20 12.27 -11.32
CA ALA A 337 -18.13 11.22 -10.93
C ALA A 337 -19.52 11.77 -10.58
N ILE A 338 -19.58 12.76 -9.70
CA ILE A 338 -20.85 13.19 -9.10
C ILE A 338 -21.52 14.25 -9.95
N VAL A 339 -20.80 15.31 -10.35
CA VAL A 339 -21.38 16.41 -11.13
C VAL A 339 -21.63 16.00 -12.57
N ARG A 340 -20.60 15.43 -13.24
CA ARG A 340 -20.68 15.07 -14.66
C ARG A 340 -21.18 13.65 -14.90
N ARG A 341 -21.33 12.85 -13.86
CA ARG A 341 -21.74 11.43 -13.91
C ARG A 341 -20.90 10.58 -14.86
N ARG A 342 -19.59 10.85 -14.92
CA ARG A 342 -18.64 10.14 -15.80
C ARG A 342 -17.92 9.06 -15.04
N LEU A 343 -18.59 7.94 -14.78
CA LEU A 343 -18.06 6.83 -13.98
C LEU A 343 -16.76 6.24 -14.50
N TRP A 344 -16.71 6.02 -15.80
CA TRP A 344 -15.58 5.40 -16.50
C TRP A 344 -14.38 6.30 -16.69
N LEU A 345 -14.47 7.56 -16.27
CA LEU A 345 -13.27 8.41 -16.23
C LEU A 345 -12.19 7.79 -15.35
N TYR A 346 -12.59 7.02 -14.36
CA TYR A 346 -11.67 6.28 -13.52
C TYR A 346 -10.96 5.17 -14.27
N HIS A 347 -11.67 4.59 -15.21
CA HIS A 347 -11.24 3.39 -15.90
C HIS A 347 -10.65 3.68 -17.28
N GLY A 348 -10.58 4.98 -17.71
CA GLY A 348 -9.94 5.37 -18.96
C GLY A 348 -10.53 4.74 -20.21
N GLY A 349 -11.80 4.98 -20.50
CA GLY A 349 -12.40 4.54 -21.76
C GLY A 349 -12.34 5.62 -22.84
N PRO A 350 -12.57 5.29 -24.12
CA PRO A 350 -12.61 6.25 -25.23
C PRO A 350 -13.65 7.35 -25.07
N ASP A 351 -14.69 7.14 -24.24
CA ASP A 351 -15.73 8.13 -23.95
C ASP A 351 -15.44 8.94 -22.68
N SER A 352 -14.28 8.80 -22.08
CA SER A 352 -13.92 9.56 -20.88
C SER A 352 -13.80 11.07 -21.13
N GLY A 353 -13.75 11.48 -22.39
CA GLY A 353 -13.48 12.87 -22.77
C GLY A 353 -12.07 13.32 -22.41
N THR A 354 -11.20 12.41 -22.03
CA THR A 354 -9.79 12.67 -21.74
C THR A 354 -8.95 12.24 -22.94
N ASN A 355 -7.92 12.99 -23.26
CA ASN A 355 -6.92 12.63 -24.28
C ASN A 355 -5.96 11.51 -23.79
N LEU A 356 -6.27 10.82 -22.70
CA LEU A 356 -5.43 9.76 -22.13
C LEU A 356 -5.48 8.44 -22.93
N GLY A 357 -6.18 8.45 -24.07
CA GLY A 357 -6.21 7.34 -25.00
C GLY A 357 -6.84 6.07 -24.43
N LYS A 358 -6.30 4.92 -24.83
CA LYS A 358 -6.81 3.59 -24.41
C LYS A 358 -6.35 3.16 -23.01
N ARG A 359 -5.51 3.95 -22.35
CA ARG A 359 -5.03 3.66 -20.99
C ARG A 359 -6.08 4.05 -19.96
N ALA A 360 -6.04 3.38 -18.83
CA ALA A 360 -6.77 3.77 -17.64
C ALA A 360 -6.52 5.25 -17.35
N GLY A 361 -7.52 5.97 -16.89
CA GLY A 361 -7.39 7.34 -16.41
C GLY A 361 -6.39 7.43 -15.25
N ASP A 362 -6.31 8.57 -14.59
CA ASP A 362 -5.47 8.71 -13.40
C ASP A 362 -5.92 7.69 -12.34
N VAL A 363 -5.08 6.68 -12.07
CA VAL A 363 -5.35 5.57 -11.14
C VAL A 363 -5.59 6.06 -9.72
N PHE A 364 -5.03 7.21 -9.35
CA PHE A 364 -5.23 7.82 -8.04
C PHE A 364 -6.59 8.53 -7.94
N VAL A 365 -7.17 8.96 -9.05
CA VAL A 365 -8.58 9.40 -9.08
C VAL A 365 -9.49 8.22 -8.82
N THR A 366 -9.22 7.06 -9.43
CA THR A 366 -9.94 5.80 -9.17
C THR A 366 -9.78 5.32 -7.71
N LEU A 367 -8.67 5.63 -7.07
CA LEU A 367 -8.39 5.28 -5.67
C LEU A 367 -9.27 6.05 -4.67
N CYS A 368 -9.71 7.28 -5.00
CA CYS A 368 -10.42 8.15 -4.06
C CYS A 368 -11.60 7.49 -3.33
N PRO A 369 -12.53 6.77 -3.97
CA PRO A 369 -13.64 6.14 -3.26
C PRO A 369 -13.19 5.03 -2.29
N TYR A 370 -12.13 4.28 -2.61
CA TYR A 370 -11.57 3.26 -1.70
C TYR A 370 -10.95 3.91 -0.45
N TRP A 371 -10.27 5.03 -0.64
CA TRP A 371 -9.69 5.81 0.45
C TRP A 371 -10.78 6.47 1.30
N GLN A 372 -11.85 6.99 0.71
CA GLN A 372 -12.99 7.55 1.44
C GLN A 372 -13.67 6.52 2.34
N LEU A 373 -13.81 5.26 1.88
CA LEU A 373 -14.33 4.18 2.71
C LEU A 373 -13.42 3.92 3.92
N GLN A 374 -12.11 3.92 3.74
CA GLN A 374 -11.15 3.78 4.85
C GLN A 374 -11.28 4.94 5.84
N LEU A 375 -11.31 6.18 5.35
CA LEU A 375 -11.47 7.36 6.20
C LEU A 375 -12.80 7.33 6.97
N TYR A 376 -13.90 7.02 6.29
CA TYR A 376 -15.21 7.03 6.93
C TYR A 376 -15.40 5.86 7.89
N VAL A 377 -15.17 4.63 7.44
CA VAL A 377 -15.49 3.44 8.22
C VAL A 377 -14.41 3.19 9.30
N ALA A 378 -13.14 3.16 8.90
CA ALA A 378 -12.08 2.86 9.84
C ALA A 378 -11.75 4.05 10.76
N VAL A 379 -11.48 5.22 10.18
CA VAL A 379 -10.97 6.36 10.97
C VAL A 379 -12.12 7.10 11.67
N ALA A 380 -13.14 7.56 10.94
CA ALA A 380 -14.20 8.37 11.53
C ALA A 380 -15.14 7.57 12.43
N ARG A 381 -15.47 6.34 12.07
CA ARG A 381 -16.35 5.46 12.87
C ARG A 381 -15.60 4.52 13.81
N GLY A 382 -14.26 4.50 13.79
CA GLY A 382 -13.41 3.69 14.67
C GLY A 382 -13.41 2.19 14.38
N LYS A 383 -13.90 1.76 13.19
CA LYS A 383 -13.90 0.35 12.78
C LYS A 383 -12.61 0.00 12.03
N MET A 384 -11.50 -0.04 12.75
CA MET A 384 -10.18 -0.28 12.17
C MET A 384 -10.05 -1.63 11.45
N ASP A 385 -10.93 -2.58 11.76
CA ASP A 385 -11.02 -3.88 11.10
C ASP A 385 -11.75 -3.86 9.74
N PHE A 386 -12.03 -2.69 9.16
CA PHE A 386 -12.78 -2.58 7.90
C PHE A 386 -12.08 -3.31 6.74
N TYR A 387 -10.89 -2.90 6.34
CA TYR A 387 -10.12 -3.62 5.30
C TYR A 387 -9.67 -5.00 5.76
N PRO A 388 -9.16 -5.20 6.99
CA PRO A 388 -8.90 -6.54 7.51
C PRO A 388 -10.04 -7.53 7.32
N SER A 389 -11.29 -7.12 7.54
CA SER A 389 -12.47 -7.98 7.34
C SER A 389 -12.75 -8.28 5.88
N ILE A 390 -12.53 -7.31 4.98
CA ILE A 390 -12.67 -7.51 3.53
C ILE A 390 -11.61 -8.52 3.05
N PHE A 391 -10.34 -8.32 3.41
CA PHE A 391 -9.26 -9.20 2.99
C PHE A 391 -9.35 -10.60 3.59
N HIS A 392 -9.83 -10.73 4.83
CA HIS A 392 -10.18 -12.03 5.42
C HIS A 392 -11.20 -12.77 4.55
N SER A 393 -12.32 -12.12 4.25
CA SER A 393 -13.36 -12.69 3.39
C SER A 393 -12.85 -13.09 2.00
N VAL A 394 -11.88 -12.34 1.44
CA VAL A 394 -11.23 -12.70 0.19
C VAL A 394 -10.37 -13.94 0.33
N ARG A 395 -9.60 -14.06 1.41
CA ARG A 395 -8.75 -15.26 1.65
C ARG A 395 -9.55 -16.55 1.79
N GLU A 396 -10.68 -16.48 2.48
CA GLU A 396 -11.56 -17.64 2.71
C GLU A 396 -12.38 -18.07 1.47
N ALA A 397 -12.54 -17.18 0.49
CA ALA A 397 -13.36 -17.46 -0.68
C ALA A 397 -12.57 -18.16 -1.80
N ASP A 398 -13.24 -19.07 -2.52
CA ASP A 398 -12.73 -19.58 -3.79
C ASP A 398 -13.28 -18.76 -4.96
N GLU A 399 -12.46 -17.88 -5.48
CA GLU A 399 -12.85 -16.88 -6.48
C GLU A 399 -12.09 -17.03 -7.81
N ARG A 400 -11.59 -18.22 -8.12
CA ARG A 400 -10.73 -18.46 -9.29
C ARG A 400 -11.40 -18.19 -10.63
N GLU A 401 -12.73 -18.32 -10.71
CA GLU A 401 -13.50 -18.18 -11.96
C GLU A 401 -14.34 -16.89 -12.03
N GLN A 402 -14.03 -15.87 -11.21
CA GLN A 402 -14.79 -14.64 -11.21
C GLN A 402 -14.50 -13.78 -12.43
N THR A 403 -15.56 -13.21 -13.01
CA THR A 403 -15.43 -12.10 -13.96
C THR A 403 -15.08 -10.81 -13.25
N ASN A 404 -14.47 -9.85 -13.98
CA ASN A 404 -14.12 -8.54 -13.44
C ASN A 404 -15.33 -7.80 -12.82
N GLY A 405 -16.51 -7.88 -13.46
CA GLY A 405 -17.72 -7.27 -12.92
C GLY A 405 -18.22 -7.95 -11.65
N GLN A 406 -18.12 -9.29 -11.56
CA GLN A 406 -18.45 -10.03 -10.34
C GLN A 406 -17.49 -9.64 -9.19
N ALA A 407 -16.20 -9.51 -9.45
CA ALA A 407 -15.23 -9.08 -8.45
C ALA A 407 -15.59 -7.69 -7.88
N GLN A 408 -15.97 -6.73 -8.72
CA GLN A 408 -16.42 -5.41 -8.26
C GLN A 408 -17.70 -5.49 -7.40
N MET A 409 -18.70 -6.28 -7.81
CA MET A 409 -19.93 -6.46 -7.02
C MET A 409 -19.65 -7.15 -5.68
N LEU A 410 -18.73 -8.10 -5.63
CA LEU A 410 -18.31 -8.74 -4.39
C LEU A 410 -17.55 -7.79 -3.48
N PHE A 411 -16.69 -6.92 -4.01
CA PHE A 411 -16.08 -5.86 -3.23
C PHE A 411 -17.15 -4.99 -2.54
N ILE A 412 -18.18 -4.56 -3.28
CA ILE A 412 -19.28 -3.75 -2.72
C ILE A 412 -19.99 -4.48 -1.58
N LYS A 413 -20.32 -5.76 -1.76
CA LYS A 413 -20.96 -6.58 -0.72
C LYS A 413 -20.07 -6.70 0.51
N ARG A 414 -18.78 -7.03 0.33
CA ARG A 414 -17.79 -7.14 1.43
C ARG A 414 -17.58 -5.83 2.17
N ALA A 415 -17.55 -4.70 1.45
CA ALA A 415 -17.44 -3.38 2.07
C ALA A 415 -18.65 -3.08 2.95
N CYS A 416 -19.87 -3.42 2.50
CA CYS A 416 -21.08 -3.27 3.32
C CYS A 416 -21.11 -4.25 4.50
N ASP A 417 -20.67 -5.50 4.30
CA ASP A 417 -20.57 -6.50 5.37
C ASP A 417 -19.57 -6.06 6.46
N ALA A 418 -18.38 -5.58 6.07
CA ALA A 418 -17.36 -5.08 6.99
C ALA A 418 -17.80 -3.82 7.72
N ALA A 419 -18.42 -2.87 7.01
CA ALA A 419 -18.92 -1.64 7.59
C ALA A 419 -20.17 -1.85 8.47
N ARG A 420 -20.94 -2.92 8.24
CA ARG A 420 -22.31 -3.11 8.76
C ARG A 420 -23.24 -1.95 8.40
N LEU A 421 -23.10 -1.45 7.17
CA LEU A 421 -23.85 -0.32 6.65
C LEU A 421 -24.33 -0.60 5.22
N ASN A 422 -25.51 -0.07 4.89
CA ASN A 422 -26.00 0.01 3.52
C ASN A 422 -25.36 1.21 2.81
N LEU A 423 -24.29 0.96 2.07
CA LEU A 423 -23.54 1.99 1.33
C LEU A 423 -24.04 2.17 -0.12
N THR A 424 -25.29 1.78 -0.42
CA THR A 424 -25.88 1.86 -1.77
C THR A 424 -25.73 3.26 -2.36
N GLU A 425 -26.14 4.30 -1.63
CA GLU A 425 -26.09 5.69 -2.11
C GLU A 425 -24.65 6.13 -2.43
N PHE A 426 -23.69 5.74 -1.60
CA PHE A 426 -22.27 6.00 -1.88
C PHE A 426 -21.85 5.36 -3.20
N PHE A 427 -22.07 4.05 -3.36
CA PHE A 427 -21.62 3.32 -4.55
C PHE A 427 -22.36 3.74 -5.84
N LEU A 428 -23.61 4.16 -5.75
CA LEU A 428 -24.34 4.77 -6.88
C LEU A 428 -23.72 6.12 -7.26
N LYS A 429 -23.45 6.99 -6.28
CA LYS A 429 -22.89 8.33 -6.52
C LYS A 429 -21.50 8.29 -7.13
N VAL A 430 -20.66 7.38 -6.66
CA VAL A 430 -19.30 7.21 -7.21
C VAL A 430 -19.28 6.36 -8.49
N GLY A 431 -20.40 5.75 -8.82
CA GLY A 431 -20.59 5.01 -10.05
C GLY A 431 -20.07 3.59 -10.08
N MET A 432 -19.70 3.05 -8.95
CA MET A 432 -19.26 1.65 -8.86
C MET A 432 -20.44 0.67 -8.96
N LEU A 433 -21.66 1.10 -8.60
CA LEU A 433 -22.88 0.30 -8.64
C LEU A 433 -23.74 0.72 -9.83
N SER A 434 -23.21 0.60 -11.04
CA SER A 434 -23.87 0.97 -12.28
C SER A 434 -23.57 -0.02 -13.38
N PRO A 435 -24.53 -0.32 -14.26
CA PRO A 435 -24.31 -1.19 -15.41
C PRO A 435 -23.23 -0.63 -16.32
N MET A 436 -22.34 -1.50 -16.78
CA MET A 436 -21.31 -1.17 -17.78
C MET A 436 -20.90 -2.41 -18.56
N ASN A 437 -20.40 -2.19 -19.77
CA ASN A 437 -19.74 -3.20 -20.57
C ASN A 437 -18.60 -2.54 -21.35
N ARG A 438 -17.37 -2.67 -20.83
CA ARG A 438 -16.22 -1.97 -21.40
C ARG A 438 -14.98 -2.83 -21.45
N GLU A 439 -14.24 -2.67 -22.56
CA GLU A 439 -12.87 -3.12 -22.64
C GLU A 439 -11.96 -2.16 -21.89
N MET A 440 -11.09 -2.73 -21.08
CA MET A 440 -10.11 -2.00 -20.30
C MET A 440 -8.71 -2.54 -20.58
N GLU A 441 -7.73 -1.63 -20.58
CA GLU A 441 -6.31 -1.96 -20.68
C GLU A 441 -5.64 -1.72 -19.32
N ASP A 442 -5.22 -2.83 -18.69
CA ASP A 442 -4.52 -2.85 -17.39
C ASP A 442 -3.43 -3.92 -17.45
N TYR A 443 -2.30 -3.62 -18.08
CA TYR A 443 -1.23 -4.55 -18.52
C TYR A 443 -1.71 -5.61 -19.53
N THR A 444 -2.96 -6.02 -19.44
CA THR A 444 -3.67 -6.86 -20.39
C THR A 444 -5.01 -6.22 -20.75
N ARG A 445 -5.62 -6.66 -21.83
CA ARG A 445 -6.97 -6.21 -22.22
C ARG A 445 -8.00 -7.21 -21.77
N ALA A 446 -9.03 -6.73 -21.08
CA ALA A 446 -10.17 -7.54 -20.68
C ALA A 446 -11.42 -6.65 -20.53
N TYR A 447 -12.59 -7.28 -20.62
CA TYR A 447 -13.85 -6.61 -20.38
C TYR A 447 -14.20 -6.59 -18.90
N ILE A 448 -14.75 -5.46 -18.46
CA ILE A 448 -15.53 -5.37 -17.23
C ILE A 448 -17.00 -5.25 -17.62
N THR A 449 -17.79 -6.27 -17.29
CA THR A 449 -19.22 -6.33 -17.60
C THR A 449 -20.00 -6.39 -16.30
N ILE A 450 -20.81 -5.37 -16.05
CA ILE A 450 -21.73 -5.27 -14.91
C ILE A 450 -23.13 -5.09 -15.50
N THR A 451 -24.03 -6.03 -15.23
CA THR A 451 -25.40 -5.99 -15.71
C THR A 451 -26.33 -5.31 -14.69
N GLU A 452 -27.47 -4.80 -15.15
CA GLU A 452 -28.51 -4.29 -14.24
C GLU A 452 -28.95 -5.33 -13.19
N ARG A 453 -28.99 -6.61 -13.57
CA ARG A 453 -29.29 -7.70 -12.64
C ARG A 453 -28.25 -7.77 -11.52
N MET A 454 -26.96 -7.72 -11.86
CA MET A 454 -25.89 -7.74 -10.87
C MET A 454 -26.00 -6.56 -9.90
N CYS A 455 -26.35 -5.37 -10.40
CA CYS A 455 -26.57 -4.20 -9.56
C CYS A 455 -27.79 -4.43 -8.63
N ARG A 456 -28.93 -4.88 -9.17
CA ARG A 456 -30.13 -5.17 -8.36
C ARG A 456 -29.86 -6.23 -7.28
N ASP A 457 -29.24 -7.36 -7.64
CA ASP A 457 -28.91 -8.45 -6.71
C ASP A 457 -27.96 -7.97 -5.61
N THR A 458 -27.03 -7.06 -5.94
CA THR A 458 -26.12 -6.45 -4.98
C THR A 458 -26.85 -5.50 -4.03
N MET A 459 -27.71 -4.61 -4.55
CA MET A 459 -28.54 -3.71 -3.74
C MET A 459 -29.46 -4.49 -2.80
N GLN A 460 -30.09 -5.56 -3.30
CA GLN A 460 -30.92 -6.44 -2.48
C GLN A 460 -30.11 -7.11 -1.36
N TYR A 461 -28.90 -7.59 -1.65
CA TYR A 461 -28.04 -8.21 -0.64
C TYR A 461 -27.69 -7.25 0.49
N ILE A 462 -27.31 -6.00 0.17
CA ILE A 462 -26.84 -5.02 1.14
C ILE A 462 -27.97 -4.28 1.86
N SER A 463 -29.23 -4.38 1.38
CA SER A 463 -30.40 -3.74 1.99
C SER A 463 -30.69 -4.19 3.43
N LYS A 464 -30.13 -5.33 3.85
CA LYS A 464 -30.21 -5.84 5.23
C LYS A 464 -29.52 -4.95 6.28
N TYR A 465 -28.65 -4.04 5.84
CA TYR A 465 -27.92 -3.15 6.75
C TYR A 465 -28.61 -1.77 6.86
N PRO A 466 -28.45 -1.07 8.01
CA PRO A 466 -28.93 0.28 8.16
C PRO A 466 -28.15 1.26 7.26
N ALA A 467 -28.79 2.35 6.89
CA ALA A 467 -28.12 3.45 6.21
C ALA A 467 -27.03 4.07 7.11
N PRO A 468 -25.96 4.65 6.52
CA PRO A 468 -25.01 5.43 7.28
C PRO A 468 -25.64 6.71 7.84
N ASP A 469 -25.02 7.26 8.90
CA ASP A 469 -25.42 8.52 9.51
C ASP A 469 -25.02 9.77 8.68
N SER A 470 -24.23 9.57 7.64
CA SER A 470 -23.89 10.58 6.64
C SER A 470 -24.43 10.21 5.27
N SER A 471 -25.14 11.12 4.61
CA SER A 471 -25.56 10.98 3.21
C SER A 471 -24.51 11.48 2.21
N VAL A 472 -23.38 12.03 2.69
CA VAL A 472 -22.33 12.66 1.89
C VAL A 472 -20.93 12.10 2.18
N ILE A 473 -20.82 10.79 2.39
CA ILE A 473 -19.55 10.08 2.61
C ILE A 473 -18.53 10.42 1.49
N TYR A 474 -19.00 10.63 0.28
CA TYR A 474 -18.18 10.99 -0.88
C TYR A 474 -17.55 12.39 -0.83
N TYR A 475 -17.73 13.14 0.27
CA TYR A 475 -17.05 14.40 0.55
C TYR A 475 -15.96 14.29 1.63
N ILE A 476 -15.83 13.13 2.26
CA ILE A 476 -14.78 12.95 3.27
C ILE A 476 -13.39 12.96 2.65
N THR A 477 -12.48 13.69 3.29
CA THR A 477 -11.04 13.74 2.97
C THR A 477 -10.24 13.64 4.25
N ALA A 478 -8.93 13.50 4.18
CA ALA A 478 -8.07 13.56 5.36
C ALA A 478 -8.24 14.90 6.13
N ASN A 479 -8.49 16.01 5.41
CA ASN A 479 -8.73 17.32 6.02
C ASN A 479 -10.04 17.40 6.82
N THR A 480 -11.04 16.60 6.48
CA THR A 480 -12.39 16.66 7.08
C THR A 480 -12.75 15.45 7.93
N VAL A 481 -11.91 14.43 8.01
CA VAL A 481 -12.20 13.19 8.74
C VAL A 481 -12.58 13.43 10.21
N GLU A 482 -11.96 14.41 10.86
CA GLU A 482 -12.28 14.80 12.25
C GLU A 482 -13.69 15.39 12.38
N VAL A 483 -14.16 16.12 11.37
CA VAL A 483 -15.53 16.66 11.34
C VAL A 483 -16.55 15.52 11.35
N TYR A 484 -16.32 14.47 10.53
CA TYR A 484 -17.16 13.27 10.53
C TYR A 484 -17.04 12.50 11.85
N ARG A 485 -15.82 12.31 12.35
CA ARG A 485 -15.56 11.55 13.58
C ARG A 485 -16.26 12.16 14.78
N ARG A 486 -16.19 13.48 14.90
CA ARG A 486 -16.74 14.24 16.02
C ARG A 486 -18.15 14.78 15.76
N ARG A 487 -18.70 14.56 14.56
CA ARG A 487 -20.04 15.02 14.14
C ARG A 487 -20.23 16.52 14.35
N LEU A 488 -19.23 17.30 13.94
CA LEU A 488 -19.23 18.74 14.19
C LEU A 488 -20.21 19.45 13.27
N ALA A 489 -21.07 20.28 13.83
CA ALA A 489 -21.96 21.13 13.06
C ALA A 489 -21.18 22.25 12.36
N VAL A 490 -21.68 22.70 11.22
CA VAL A 490 -21.17 23.87 10.52
C VAL A 490 -21.33 25.09 11.41
N VAL A 491 -20.26 25.86 11.58
CA VAL A 491 -20.30 27.13 12.28
C VAL A 491 -20.72 28.20 11.27
N LEU A 492 -21.94 28.71 11.44
CA LEU A 492 -22.46 29.79 10.59
C LEU A 492 -21.79 31.13 10.96
N PRO A 493 -21.55 32.01 9.98
CA PRO A 493 -21.07 33.36 10.26
C PRO A 493 -22.13 34.14 11.07
N PRO A 494 -21.73 35.18 11.80
CA PRO A 494 -22.69 36.11 12.43
C PRO A 494 -23.71 36.65 11.42
N ALA A 495 -24.93 36.94 11.88
CA ALA A 495 -26.04 37.33 10.99
C ALA A 495 -25.79 38.65 10.24
N ASP A 496 -24.93 39.50 10.79
CA ASP A 496 -24.51 40.79 10.22
C ASP A 496 -23.24 40.71 9.35
N SER A 497 -22.68 39.51 9.20
CA SER A 497 -21.52 39.32 8.34
C SER A 497 -21.89 39.54 6.86
N PRO A 498 -21.02 40.21 6.09
CA PRO A 498 -21.28 40.38 4.66
C PRO A 498 -21.31 39.01 3.98
N ALA A 499 -22.28 38.84 3.06
CA ALA A 499 -22.30 37.63 2.22
C ALA A 499 -21.02 37.53 1.37
N PRO A 500 -20.45 36.35 1.20
CA PRO A 500 -19.30 36.20 0.32
C PRO A 500 -19.65 36.63 -1.10
N THR A 501 -18.67 37.21 -1.81
CA THR A 501 -18.80 37.64 -3.20
C THR A 501 -18.09 36.69 -4.15
N ILE A 502 -18.65 36.52 -5.35
CA ILE A 502 -17.96 35.77 -6.42
C ILE A 502 -17.08 36.76 -7.19
N GLU A 503 -15.77 36.57 -7.10
CA GLU A 503 -14.79 37.34 -7.84
C GLU A 503 -14.03 36.44 -8.83
N ASN A 504 -14.01 36.78 -10.10
CA ASN A 504 -13.34 35.99 -11.13
C ASN A 504 -13.77 34.49 -11.14
N GLY A 505 -15.05 34.23 -10.89
CA GLY A 505 -15.61 32.86 -10.88
C GLY A 505 -15.24 32.03 -9.64
N ARG A 506 -14.86 32.67 -8.53
CA ARG A 506 -14.50 31.98 -7.29
C ARG A 506 -14.87 32.77 -6.04
N ILE A 507 -14.97 32.05 -4.92
CA ILE A 507 -15.01 32.61 -3.57
C ILE A 507 -13.77 32.11 -2.83
N GLU A 508 -12.95 33.03 -2.33
CA GLU A 508 -11.83 32.67 -1.47
C GLU A 508 -12.32 32.66 -0.01
N LEU A 509 -12.28 31.48 0.60
CA LEU A 509 -12.83 31.26 1.93
C LEU A 509 -11.72 31.01 2.94
N PRO A 510 -11.52 31.89 3.95
CA PRO A 510 -10.57 31.69 5.03
C PRO A 510 -10.83 30.38 5.80
N ALA A 511 -9.79 29.87 6.46
CA ALA A 511 -9.84 28.61 7.19
C ALA A 511 -10.87 28.58 8.33
N ASP A 512 -11.12 29.72 8.97
CA ASP A 512 -12.06 29.89 10.08
C ASP A 512 -13.50 30.18 9.65
N ALA A 513 -13.71 30.60 8.39
CA ALA A 513 -15.05 30.88 7.86
C ALA A 513 -15.77 29.58 7.49
N TRP A 514 -17.07 29.50 7.80
CA TRP A 514 -17.90 28.31 7.57
C TRP A 514 -17.23 27.03 8.10
N LYS A 515 -16.63 27.15 9.27
CA LYS A 515 -15.88 26.06 9.89
C LYS A 515 -16.73 24.81 9.98
N ASN A 516 -16.11 23.63 9.80
CA ASN A 516 -16.73 22.30 9.78
C ASN A 516 -17.63 22.01 8.56
N ALA A 517 -17.77 22.93 7.59
CA ALA A 517 -18.30 22.52 6.28
C ALA A 517 -17.34 21.52 5.63
N VAL A 518 -17.86 20.46 5.03
CA VAL A 518 -17.04 19.41 4.38
C VAL A 518 -16.88 19.65 2.88
N ALA A 519 -17.84 20.37 2.29
CA ALA A 519 -17.83 20.73 0.88
C ALA A 519 -18.67 22.00 0.65
N PHE A 520 -18.47 22.58 -0.54
CA PHE A 520 -19.27 23.69 -1.05
C PHE A 520 -19.78 23.34 -2.44
N GLU A 521 -21.10 23.50 -2.63
CA GLU A 521 -21.79 23.14 -3.86
C GLU A 521 -22.28 24.41 -4.58
N ALA A 522 -21.82 24.64 -5.82
CA ALA A 522 -22.26 25.73 -6.67
C ALA A 522 -23.39 25.26 -7.60
N TYR A 523 -24.49 26.00 -7.66
CA TYR A 523 -25.69 25.67 -8.40
C TYR A 523 -26.08 26.75 -9.41
N SER A 524 -26.85 26.34 -10.44
CA SER A 524 -27.67 27.21 -11.27
C SER A 524 -29.09 26.65 -11.21
N GLY A 525 -30.00 27.34 -10.51
CA GLY A 525 -31.28 26.77 -10.08
C GLY A 525 -31.05 25.50 -9.26
N ASP A 526 -31.65 24.38 -9.70
CA ASP A 526 -31.48 23.06 -9.07
C ASP A 526 -30.29 22.25 -9.64
N LYS A 527 -29.63 22.78 -10.67
CA LYS A 527 -28.51 22.07 -11.31
C LYS A 527 -27.21 22.30 -10.56
N LEU A 528 -26.63 21.23 -10.01
CA LEU A 528 -25.29 21.24 -9.44
C LEU A 528 -24.25 21.44 -10.55
N LEU A 529 -23.47 22.52 -10.48
CA LEU A 529 -22.45 22.87 -11.46
C LEU A 529 -21.05 22.43 -11.03
N ARG A 530 -20.75 22.60 -9.72
CA ARG A 530 -19.41 22.34 -9.20
C ARG A 530 -19.45 21.98 -7.72
N ILE A 531 -18.50 21.12 -7.30
CA ILE A 531 -18.22 20.82 -5.90
C ILE A 531 -16.80 21.29 -5.61
N SER A 532 -16.60 22.00 -4.51
CA SER A 532 -15.29 22.35 -3.96
C SER A 532 -15.19 21.76 -2.55
N LEU A 533 -14.22 20.86 -2.32
CA LEU A 533 -14.04 20.24 -1.02
C LEU A 533 -13.28 21.14 -0.06
N ARG A 534 -13.57 21.02 1.23
CA ARG A 534 -12.94 21.85 2.27
C ARG A 534 -11.42 21.65 2.34
N GLY A 535 -10.66 22.77 2.42
CA GLY A 535 -9.21 22.76 2.51
C GLY A 535 -8.49 22.40 1.21
N LEU A 536 -9.21 22.31 0.10
CA LEU A 536 -8.62 22.07 -1.21
C LEU A 536 -8.67 23.32 -2.08
N ASN A 537 -7.92 23.31 -3.18
CA ASN A 537 -7.83 24.42 -4.14
C ASN A 537 -7.11 25.68 -3.63
N HIS A 538 -6.46 25.62 -2.48
CA HIS A 538 -5.72 26.73 -1.91
C HIS A 538 -4.30 26.34 -1.50
N ALA A 539 -3.34 27.24 -1.68
CA ALA A 539 -1.91 26.94 -1.47
C ALA A 539 -1.57 26.63 0.00
N ASP A 540 -2.29 27.19 0.96
CA ASP A 540 -2.05 26.94 2.38
C ASP A 540 -2.70 25.65 2.91
N GLY A 541 -3.50 24.94 2.09
CA GLY A 541 -4.17 23.70 2.45
C GLY A 541 -5.24 23.83 3.54
N GLN A 542 -5.47 25.03 4.06
CA GLN A 542 -6.43 25.32 5.14
C GLN A 542 -7.61 26.15 4.64
N ALA A 543 -7.33 27.23 3.93
CA ALA A 543 -8.34 27.99 3.21
C ALA A 543 -8.96 27.14 2.08
N THR A 544 -10.09 27.57 1.55
CA THR A 544 -10.78 26.88 0.47
C THR A 544 -11.09 27.83 -0.66
N THR A 545 -10.64 27.53 -1.87
CA THR A 545 -11.12 28.22 -3.07
C THR A 545 -12.35 27.52 -3.59
N ILE A 546 -13.50 28.15 -3.49
CA ILE A 546 -14.77 27.65 -4.03
C ILE A 546 -14.86 28.10 -5.48
N ILE A 547 -14.92 27.16 -6.39
CA ILE A 547 -15.06 27.43 -7.83
C ILE A 547 -16.53 27.63 -8.18
N CYS A 548 -16.85 28.78 -8.75
CA CYS A 548 -18.18 29.17 -9.17
C CYS A 548 -18.22 29.34 -10.69
N PRO A 549 -18.61 28.30 -11.45
CA PRO A 549 -18.74 28.42 -12.90
C PRO A 549 -19.70 29.53 -13.34
N PRO A 550 -19.59 30.03 -14.59
CA PRO A 550 -20.56 30.98 -15.13
C PRO A 550 -22.00 30.48 -14.97
N GLY A 551 -22.89 31.38 -14.54
CA GLY A 551 -24.30 31.04 -14.26
C GLY A 551 -24.55 30.50 -12.85
N THR A 552 -23.55 30.50 -11.97
CA THR A 552 -23.74 30.17 -10.56
C THR A 552 -24.64 31.25 -9.90
N ASP A 553 -25.81 30.84 -9.42
CA ASP A 553 -26.76 31.71 -8.69
C ASP A 553 -26.81 31.40 -7.18
N THR A 554 -26.41 30.21 -6.79
CA THR A 554 -26.44 29.77 -5.39
C THR A 554 -25.20 28.96 -5.04
N VAL A 555 -24.61 29.21 -3.87
CA VAL A 555 -23.57 28.36 -3.26
C VAL A 555 -24.04 27.88 -1.90
N LYS A 556 -23.91 26.58 -1.65
CA LYS A 556 -24.30 25.96 -0.38
C LYS A 556 -23.11 25.33 0.31
N ALA A 557 -22.94 25.60 1.59
CA ALA A 557 -22.03 24.88 2.48
C ALA A 557 -22.71 23.56 2.94
N VAL A 558 -21.96 22.48 2.93
CA VAL A 558 -22.47 21.14 3.23
C VAL A 558 -21.89 20.63 4.55
N GLN A 559 -22.78 20.21 5.46
CA GLN A 559 -22.43 19.56 6.71
C GLN A 559 -22.12 18.06 6.49
N TRP A 560 -21.42 17.45 7.39
CA TRP A 560 -21.03 16.03 7.35
C TRP A 560 -22.20 15.04 7.19
N ASP A 561 -23.40 15.38 7.68
CA ASP A 561 -24.61 14.55 7.57
C ASP A 561 -25.39 14.75 6.25
N GLY A 562 -25.00 15.78 5.48
CA GLY A 562 -25.63 16.17 4.22
C GLY A 562 -26.57 17.38 4.35
N THR A 563 -26.73 17.99 5.53
CA THR A 563 -27.44 19.25 5.69
C THR A 563 -26.74 20.35 4.89
N ARG A 564 -27.52 21.21 4.25
CA ARG A 564 -27.02 22.27 3.37
C ARG A 564 -27.45 23.64 3.85
N TYR A 565 -26.50 24.57 3.93
CA TYR A 565 -26.73 25.95 4.31
C TYR A 565 -26.38 26.86 3.13
N THR A 566 -27.33 27.74 2.72
CA THR A 566 -27.05 28.74 1.67
C THR A 566 -26.08 29.77 2.18
N MET A 567 -24.92 29.90 1.54
CA MET A 567 -23.90 30.88 1.86
C MET A 567 -23.83 32.06 0.88
N TYR A 568 -24.26 31.84 -0.35
CA TYR A 568 -24.35 32.85 -1.40
C TYR A 568 -25.63 32.64 -2.21
N ARG A 569 -26.29 33.74 -2.54
CA ARG A 569 -27.39 33.76 -3.52
C ARG A 569 -27.26 35.05 -4.33
N SER A 570 -27.28 34.94 -5.65
CA SER A 570 -27.34 36.12 -6.51
C SER A 570 -28.63 36.88 -6.25
N THR A 571 -28.51 38.19 -5.98
CA THR A 571 -29.66 39.08 -6.07
C THR A 571 -29.98 39.22 -7.54
N GLY A 572 -31.03 38.54 -8.01
CA GLY A 572 -31.46 38.65 -9.41
C GLY A 572 -31.65 40.13 -9.76
N GLU A 573 -30.91 40.60 -10.77
CA GLU A 573 -31.31 41.78 -11.53
C GLU A 573 -32.39 41.40 -12.53
#